data_300f731e9dc8491acd15f6dfe6a7d8a7
#
_entry.id   300f731e9dc8491acd15f6dfe6a7d8a7
#
_cell.length_a   1.000
_cell.length_b   1.000
_cell.length_c   1.000
_cell.angle_alpha   90.00
_cell.angle_beta   90.00
_cell.angle_gamma   90.00
#
_symmetry.space_group_name_H-M   'P 1'
#
loop_
_entity.id
_entity.type
_entity.pdbx_description
1 polymer ?
#
loop_
_entity_poly.entity_id
_entity_poly.type
_entity_poly.pdbx_seq_one_letter_code
_entity_poly.pdbx_strand_id
1 'polypeptide(L)'
;MPEAYERHLVPVFFRPFAADLAARAAALRPRRVLELAAGTGALTSALLTAAPTASVVASDLNEAMVAAGSAREPRADWRQADAQELPFEDGDFDLVVCQFGVMFFPDRPAAYAEVRRVLAPPGRFLFNSWGPLATHGFGSAFQAALEETMPGRAPAFLEDVPHGYTNPALVASDLAAAGLTLDSADEVTLDGVAVSAASVATGFLTGTPVSAALEAREDAQSIRASVTQKMTDRLGAGSVTAAMTATVYTAHRRE
;
A
#
# COMPACT_ATOMS: atom_id res chain seq x y z
N MET A 1 16.05 2.33 4.05
CA MET A 1 14.79 2.24 3.30
C MET A 1 13.55 2.53 4.15
N PRO A 2 13.26 1.87 5.30
CA PRO A 2 12.06 2.17 6.09
C PRO A 2 11.94 3.62 6.58
N GLU A 3 13.04 4.26 6.96
CA GLU A 3 13.01 5.64 7.46
C GLU A 3 12.63 6.67 6.39
N ALA A 4 13.17 6.55 5.17
CA ALA A 4 12.83 7.44 4.07
C ALA A 4 11.39 7.25 3.61
N TYR A 5 10.94 6.00 3.50
CA TYR A 5 9.55 5.63 3.23
C TYR A 5 8.61 6.28 4.24
N GLU A 6 8.88 6.11 5.53
CA GLU A 6 8.06 6.65 6.61
C GLU A 6 8.03 8.18 6.63
N ARG A 7 9.18 8.82 6.38
CA ARG A 7 9.27 10.29 6.45
C ARG A 7 8.61 10.98 5.26
N HIS A 8 8.76 10.42 4.05
CA HIS A 8 8.43 11.12 2.81
C HIS A 8 7.20 10.57 2.09
N LEU A 9 6.89 9.27 2.22
CA LEU A 9 5.78 8.66 1.49
C LEU A 9 4.56 8.41 2.38
N VAL A 10 4.76 7.88 3.60
CA VAL A 10 3.64 7.53 4.48
C VAL A 10 2.72 8.71 4.77
N PRO A 11 3.18 9.91 5.13
CA PRO A 11 2.29 11.03 5.43
C PRO A 11 1.49 11.51 4.21
N VAL A 12 2.09 11.41 3.03
CA VAL A 12 1.56 11.96 1.79
C VAL A 12 0.63 10.99 1.08
N PHE A 13 1.04 9.71 0.97
CA PHE A 13 0.35 8.72 0.14
C PHE A 13 -0.52 7.77 0.96
N PHE A 14 -0.02 7.31 2.10
CA PHE A 14 -0.66 6.20 2.81
C PHE A 14 -1.62 6.63 3.92
N ARG A 15 -1.31 7.69 4.68
CA ARG A 15 -2.18 8.15 5.78
C ARG A 15 -3.59 8.56 5.35
N PRO A 16 -3.80 9.30 4.25
CA PRO A 16 -5.15 9.62 3.82
C PRO A 16 -6.01 8.38 3.57
N PHE A 17 -5.46 7.41 2.85
CA PHE A 17 -6.16 6.15 2.55
C PHE A 17 -6.24 5.22 3.77
N ALA A 18 -5.30 5.28 4.71
CA ALA A 18 -5.38 4.55 5.96
C ALA A 18 -6.58 5.01 6.80
N ALA A 19 -6.84 6.33 6.83
CA ALA A 19 -8.00 6.88 7.52
C ALA A 19 -9.33 6.42 6.87
N ASP A 20 -9.41 6.44 5.54
CA ASP A 20 -10.60 5.95 4.81
C ASP A 20 -10.82 4.45 5.06
N LEU A 21 -9.77 3.63 4.89
CA LEU A 21 -9.87 2.18 5.04
C LEU A 21 -10.21 1.78 6.48
N ALA A 22 -9.61 2.46 7.48
CA ALA A 22 -9.91 2.24 8.89
C ALA A 22 -11.34 2.64 9.26
N ALA A 23 -11.88 3.72 8.68
CA ALA A 23 -13.28 4.10 8.89
C ALA A 23 -14.25 3.05 8.33
N ARG A 24 -13.96 2.51 7.14
CA ARG A 24 -14.73 1.41 6.55
C ARG A 24 -14.63 0.14 7.39
N ALA A 25 -13.43 -0.21 7.86
CA ALA A 25 -13.21 -1.33 8.76
C ALA A 25 -14.01 -1.19 10.06
N ALA A 26 -13.98 -0.02 10.70
CA ALA A 26 -14.72 0.26 11.94
C ALA A 26 -16.25 0.13 11.76
N ALA A 27 -16.79 0.50 10.59
CA ALA A 27 -18.21 0.34 10.27
C ALA A 27 -18.67 -1.14 10.28
N LEU A 28 -17.75 -2.08 10.02
CA LEU A 28 -18.00 -3.52 10.11
C LEU A 28 -18.00 -4.03 11.57
N ARG A 29 -17.59 -3.22 12.54
CA ARG A 29 -17.53 -3.54 13.97
C ARG A 29 -16.73 -4.83 14.26
N PRO A 30 -15.50 -4.95 13.77
CA PRO A 30 -14.70 -6.14 13.97
C PRO A 30 -14.28 -6.30 15.42
N ARG A 31 -14.02 -7.56 15.82
CA ARG A 31 -13.45 -7.89 17.13
C ARG A 31 -11.98 -8.30 17.01
N ARG A 32 -11.63 -9.00 15.93
CA ARG A 32 -10.28 -9.51 15.68
C ARG A 32 -9.88 -9.27 14.22
N VAL A 33 -8.94 -8.37 14.03
CA VAL A 33 -8.48 -7.90 12.72
C VAL A 33 -7.09 -8.44 12.43
N LEU A 34 -6.88 -8.99 11.23
CA LEU A 34 -5.57 -9.24 10.66
C LEU A 34 -5.26 -8.18 9.60
N GLU A 35 -4.17 -7.48 9.75
CA GLU A 35 -3.62 -6.60 8.73
C GLU A 35 -2.47 -7.31 8.00
N LEU A 36 -2.57 -7.42 6.67
CA LEU A 36 -1.54 -7.96 5.80
C LEU A 36 -0.71 -6.84 5.19
N ALA A 37 0.60 -7.08 5.03
CA ALA A 37 1.55 -6.11 4.47
C ALA A 37 1.48 -4.74 5.19
N ALA A 38 1.48 -4.78 6.52
CA ALA A 38 1.25 -3.62 7.38
C ALA A 38 2.34 -2.53 7.26
N GLY A 39 3.50 -2.88 6.70
CA GLY A 39 4.63 -1.97 6.56
C GLY A 39 5.05 -1.40 7.92
N THR A 40 5.13 -0.08 8.00
CA THR A 40 5.49 0.63 9.24
C THR A 40 4.28 0.98 10.11
N GLY A 41 3.06 0.47 9.81
CA GLY A 41 1.89 0.58 10.66
C GLY A 41 1.00 1.80 10.43
N ALA A 42 0.97 2.34 9.21
CA ALA A 42 0.10 3.48 8.90
C ALA A 42 -1.39 3.14 9.09
N LEU A 43 -1.84 2.01 8.52
CA LEU A 43 -3.21 1.52 8.70
C LEU A 43 -3.40 0.93 10.10
N THR A 44 -2.41 0.24 10.67
CA THR A 44 -2.47 -0.30 12.04
C THR A 44 -2.86 0.78 13.06
N SER A 45 -2.17 1.93 13.03
CA SER A 45 -2.47 3.07 13.93
C SER A 45 -3.87 3.64 13.70
N ALA A 46 -4.31 3.72 12.44
CA ALA A 46 -5.65 4.19 12.09
C ALA A 46 -6.74 3.22 12.57
N LEU A 47 -6.54 1.91 12.41
CA LEU A 47 -7.44 0.85 12.90
C LEU A 47 -7.61 0.88 14.40
N LEU A 48 -6.51 0.95 15.16
CA LEU A 48 -6.53 1.02 16.63
C LEU A 48 -7.22 2.29 17.15
N THR A 49 -7.25 3.34 16.34
CA THR A 49 -7.98 4.57 16.66
C THR A 49 -9.45 4.47 16.30
N ALA A 50 -9.77 3.94 15.11
CA ALA A 50 -11.14 3.87 14.59
C ALA A 50 -11.97 2.73 15.22
N ALA A 51 -11.32 1.63 15.60
CA ALA A 51 -11.94 0.44 16.19
C ALA A 51 -11.24 0.06 17.52
N PRO A 52 -11.32 0.88 18.58
CA PRO A 52 -10.52 0.74 19.80
C PRO A 52 -10.82 -0.52 20.62
N THR A 53 -11.91 -1.21 20.33
CA THR A 53 -12.29 -2.47 20.99
C THR A 53 -11.82 -3.70 20.22
N ALA A 54 -11.33 -3.55 18.99
CA ALA A 54 -10.80 -4.64 18.20
C ALA A 54 -9.37 -4.98 18.62
N SER A 55 -9.04 -6.27 18.65
CA SER A 55 -7.65 -6.72 18.67
C SER A 55 -7.09 -6.71 17.25
N VAL A 56 -5.91 -6.14 17.06
CA VAL A 56 -5.26 -6.04 15.76
C VAL A 56 -3.97 -6.85 15.77
N VAL A 57 -3.87 -7.81 14.85
CA VAL A 57 -2.63 -8.49 14.48
C VAL A 57 -2.14 -7.83 13.20
N ALA A 58 -0.93 -7.26 13.23
CA ALA A 58 -0.30 -6.63 12.07
C ALA A 58 0.82 -7.55 11.53
N SER A 59 0.78 -7.89 10.27
CA SER A 59 1.76 -8.78 9.65
C SER A 59 2.43 -8.15 8.43
N ASP A 60 3.72 -8.44 8.27
CA ASP A 60 4.48 -8.06 7.07
C ASP A 60 5.53 -9.13 6.78
N LEU A 61 5.86 -9.33 5.50
CA LEU A 61 6.91 -10.27 5.09
C LEU A 61 8.31 -9.78 5.52
N ASN A 62 8.50 -8.47 5.56
CA ASN A 62 9.78 -7.83 5.84
C ASN A 62 9.96 -7.61 7.35
N GLU A 63 10.89 -8.34 7.97
CA GLU A 63 11.22 -8.23 9.39
C GLU A 63 11.56 -6.80 9.83
N ALA A 64 12.24 -6.02 8.99
CA ALA A 64 12.58 -4.63 9.31
C ALA A 64 11.33 -3.72 9.36
N MET A 65 10.29 -4.01 8.58
CA MET A 65 8.99 -3.34 8.66
C MET A 65 8.26 -3.71 9.94
N VAL A 66 8.22 -5.00 10.29
CA VAL A 66 7.64 -5.50 11.56
C VAL A 66 8.31 -4.84 12.75
N ALA A 67 9.64 -4.78 12.78
CA ALA A 67 10.40 -4.14 13.86
C ALA A 67 10.09 -2.63 13.97
N ALA A 68 10.05 -1.93 12.83
CA ALA A 68 9.75 -0.50 12.80
C ALA A 68 8.29 -0.21 13.23
N GLY A 69 7.34 -1.03 12.75
CA GLY A 69 5.92 -0.92 13.09
C GLY A 69 5.66 -1.21 14.56
N SER A 70 6.24 -2.29 15.09
CA SER A 70 6.11 -2.70 16.50
C SER A 70 6.66 -1.62 17.46
N ALA A 71 7.79 -1.00 17.12
CA ALA A 71 8.36 0.09 17.92
C ALA A 71 7.44 1.33 17.93
N ARG A 72 6.70 1.58 16.85
CA ARG A 72 5.82 2.72 16.69
C ARG A 72 4.42 2.49 17.26
N GLU A 73 3.86 1.31 17.04
CA GLU A 73 2.49 0.96 17.46
C GLU A 73 2.50 -0.34 18.28
N PRO A 74 2.99 -0.28 19.53
CA PRO A 74 3.12 -1.46 20.40
C PRO A 74 1.77 -2.02 20.90
N ARG A 75 0.65 -1.38 20.59
CA ARG A 75 -0.70 -1.85 20.96
C ARG A 75 -1.19 -2.99 20.06
N ALA A 76 -0.61 -3.17 18.85
CA ALA A 76 -0.92 -4.28 17.98
C ALA A 76 0.01 -5.48 18.26
N ASP A 77 -0.45 -6.69 17.94
CA ASP A 77 0.39 -7.89 17.90
C ASP A 77 1.08 -7.98 16.53
N TRP A 78 2.41 -7.79 16.51
CA TRP A 78 3.17 -7.77 15.28
C TRP A 78 3.78 -9.14 14.97
N ARG A 79 3.62 -9.59 13.70
CA ARG A 79 4.10 -10.88 13.23
C ARG A 79 4.80 -10.74 11.88
N GLN A 80 5.95 -11.40 11.72
CA GLN A 80 6.49 -11.63 10.40
C GLN A 80 5.70 -12.79 9.77
N ALA A 81 5.10 -12.56 8.59
CA ALA A 81 4.34 -13.59 7.88
C ALA A 81 4.33 -13.34 6.37
N ASP A 82 4.36 -14.42 5.60
CA ASP A 82 4.02 -14.41 4.17
C ASP A 82 2.49 -14.49 4.04
N ALA A 83 1.91 -13.58 3.26
CA ALA A 83 0.47 -13.61 3.00
C ALA A 83 0.01 -14.89 2.27
N GLN A 84 0.93 -15.61 1.62
CA GLN A 84 0.67 -16.88 0.94
C GLN A 84 0.77 -18.11 1.87
N GLU A 85 1.26 -17.93 3.11
CA GLU A 85 1.39 -18.98 4.12
C GLU A 85 1.25 -18.37 5.53
N LEU A 86 0.01 -18.09 5.92
CA LEU A 86 -0.28 -17.38 7.17
C LEU A 86 -0.18 -18.30 8.39
N PRO A 87 0.60 -17.94 9.43
CA PRO A 87 0.79 -18.75 10.63
C PRO A 87 -0.37 -18.60 11.64
N PHE A 88 -1.62 -18.65 11.15
CA PHE A 88 -2.83 -18.50 11.95
C PHE A 88 -3.79 -19.65 11.70
N GLU A 89 -4.67 -19.92 12.67
CA GLU A 89 -5.68 -20.98 12.58
C GLU A 89 -6.83 -20.58 11.62
N ASP A 90 -7.55 -21.60 11.15
CA ASP A 90 -8.74 -21.42 10.32
C ASP A 90 -9.81 -20.63 11.08
N GLY A 91 -10.33 -19.58 10.48
CA GLY A 91 -11.40 -18.78 11.05
C GLY A 91 -11.01 -17.94 12.29
N ASP A 92 -9.73 -17.60 12.41
CA ASP A 92 -9.19 -16.85 13.56
C ASP A 92 -9.59 -15.37 13.55
N PHE A 93 -9.96 -14.79 12.39
CA PHE A 93 -10.26 -13.37 12.23
C PHE A 93 -11.65 -13.12 11.66
N ASP A 94 -12.33 -12.09 12.15
CA ASP A 94 -13.59 -11.63 11.57
C ASP A 94 -13.41 -10.53 10.52
N LEU A 95 -12.21 -9.94 10.44
CA LEU A 95 -11.82 -9.01 9.38
C LEU A 95 -10.35 -9.22 9.01
N VAL A 96 -10.07 -9.33 7.71
CA VAL A 96 -8.71 -9.20 7.16
C VAL A 96 -8.65 -7.90 6.37
N VAL A 97 -7.59 -7.13 6.54
CA VAL A 97 -7.36 -5.88 5.82
C VAL A 97 -6.00 -5.87 5.13
N CYS A 98 -5.88 -5.17 4.00
CA CYS A 98 -4.60 -4.98 3.33
C CYS A 98 -4.59 -3.62 2.60
N GLN A 99 -3.72 -2.70 3.06
CA GLN A 99 -3.58 -1.40 2.41
C GLN A 99 -2.39 -1.40 1.44
N PHE A 100 -2.66 -1.30 0.14
CA PHE A 100 -1.66 -1.21 -0.92
C PHE A 100 -0.59 -2.31 -0.87
N GLY A 101 -0.98 -3.51 -0.40
CA GLY A 101 -0.10 -4.68 -0.33
C GLY A 101 -0.37 -5.71 -1.43
N VAL A 102 -1.64 -5.92 -1.79
CA VAL A 102 -2.06 -7.02 -2.69
C VAL A 102 -1.40 -7.02 -4.07
N MET A 103 -1.00 -5.86 -4.59
CA MET A 103 -0.33 -5.75 -5.88
C MET A 103 1.10 -6.30 -5.86
N PHE A 104 1.69 -6.48 -4.68
CA PHE A 104 3.02 -7.06 -4.50
C PHE A 104 3.02 -8.56 -4.28
N PHE A 105 1.86 -9.20 -4.11
CA PHE A 105 1.79 -10.64 -3.90
C PHE A 105 2.17 -11.38 -5.19
N PRO A 106 3.18 -12.28 -5.14
CA PRO A 106 3.58 -13.05 -6.33
C PRO A 106 2.47 -13.96 -6.85
N ASP A 107 1.76 -14.65 -5.95
CA ASP A 107 0.57 -15.47 -6.23
C ASP A 107 -0.62 -14.94 -5.42
N ARG A 108 -1.40 -14.05 -6.06
CA ARG A 108 -2.59 -13.45 -5.42
C ARG A 108 -3.67 -14.47 -5.08
N PRO A 109 -4.03 -15.41 -5.96
CA PRO A 109 -4.96 -16.49 -5.62
C PRO A 109 -4.52 -17.30 -4.40
N ALA A 110 -3.24 -17.64 -4.26
CA ALA A 110 -2.72 -18.34 -3.08
C ALA A 110 -2.88 -17.48 -1.80
N ALA A 111 -2.49 -16.20 -1.85
CA ALA A 111 -2.66 -15.29 -0.71
C ALA A 111 -4.14 -15.11 -0.35
N TYR A 112 -5.02 -15.00 -1.34
CA TYR A 112 -6.47 -14.88 -1.10
C TYR A 112 -7.10 -16.18 -0.57
N ALA A 113 -6.54 -17.35 -0.91
CA ALA A 113 -6.95 -18.62 -0.32
C ALA A 113 -6.60 -18.66 1.19
N GLU A 114 -5.43 -18.16 1.57
CA GLU A 114 -5.06 -18.00 2.97
C GLU A 114 -5.95 -17.00 3.70
N VAL A 115 -6.24 -15.84 3.09
CA VAL A 115 -7.24 -14.89 3.62
C VAL A 115 -8.58 -15.59 3.86
N ARG A 116 -9.06 -16.37 2.88
CA ARG A 116 -10.31 -17.14 3.03
C ARG A 116 -10.21 -18.14 4.17
N ARG A 117 -9.09 -18.82 4.34
CA ARG A 117 -8.88 -19.82 5.39
C ARG A 117 -8.96 -19.20 6.79
N VAL A 118 -8.26 -18.08 6.99
CA VAL A 118 -8.19 -17.43 8.32
C VAL A 118 -9.41 -16.60 8.65
N LEU A 119 -10.29 -16.28 7.67
CA LEU A 119 -11.55 -15.58 7.91
C LEU A 119 -12.61 -16.49 8.51
N ALA A 120 -13.15 -16.11 9.66
CA ALA A 120 -14.35 -16.70 10.24
C ALA A 120 -15.61 -16.24 9.45
N PRO A 121 -16.61 -17.10 9.20
CA PRO A 121 -17.91 -16.63 8.70
C PRO A 121 -18.62 -15.79 9.79
N PRO A 122 -19.24 -14.65 9.46
CA PRO A 122 -19.39 -13.97 8.17
C PRO A 122 -18.33 -12.90 7.90
N GLY A 123 -17.06 -13.20 8.15
CA GLY A 123 -15.94 -12.27 8.05
C GLY A 123 -15.79 -11.61 6.67
N ARG A 124 -15.05 -10.50 6.63
CA ARG A 124 -14.80 -9.71 5.43
C ARG A 124 -13.31 -9.56 5.15
N PHE A 125 -12.97 -9.49 3.87
CA PHE A 125 -11.69 -9.03 3.38
C PHE A 125 -11.87 -7.63 2.80
N LEU A 126 -11.18 -6.64 3.38
CA LEU A 126 -11.23 -5.23 2.99
C LEU A 126 -9.83 -4.79 2.59
N PHE A 127 -9.64 -4.37 1.34
CA PHE A 127 -8.33 -3.97 0.87
C PHE A 127 -8.42 -2.88 -0.19
N ASN A 128 -7.31 -2.24 -0.50
CA ASN A 128 -7.22 -1.31 -1.62
C ASN A 128 -6.00 -1.58 -2.50
N SER A 129 -6.11 -1.16 -3.76
CA SER A 129 -5.00 -1.04 -4.70
C SER A 129 -5.01 0.32 -5.35
N TRP A 130 -3.84 0.77 -5.82
CA TRP A 130 -3.77 2.00 -6.60
C TRP A 130 -4.57 1.88 -7.90
N GLY A 131 -5.18 2.97 -8.34
CA GLY A 131 -5.70 3.14 -9.68
C GLY A 131 -4.57 3.25 -10.73
N PRO A 132 -4.90 3.50 -12.01
CA PRO A 132 -3.90 3.73 -13.05
C PRO A 132 -2.89 4.82 -12.65
N LEU A 133 -1.61 4.68 -13.03
CA LEU A 133 -0.56 5.66 -12.67
C LEU A 133 -0.94 7.09 -13.09
N ALA A 134 -1.67 7.25 -14.20
CA ALA A 134 -2.16 8.54 -14.68
C ALA A 134 -3.09 9.26 -13.68
N THR A 135 -3.73 8.53 -12.75
CA THR A 135 -4.60 9.09 -11.69
C THR A 135 -3.87 9.34 -10.37
N HIS A 136 -2.55 9.11 -10.32
CA HIS A 136 -1.70 9.38 -9.18
C HIS A 136 -0.76 10.54 -9.49
N GLY A 137 -1.15 11.77 -9.18
CA GLY A 137 -0.47 12.98 -9.65
C GLY A 137 1.03 13.04 -9.31
N PHE A 138 1.43 12.65 -8.09
CA PHE A 138 2.85 12.58 -7.74
C PHE A 138 3.60 11.45 -8.46
N GLY A 139 2.98 10.28 -8.61
CA GLY A 139 3.56 9.14 -9.31
C GLY A 139 3.77 9.43 -10.79
N SER A 140 2.76 10.02 -11.46
CA SER A 140 2.85 10.45 -12.85
C SER A 140 3.95 11.49 -13.06
N ALA A 141 4.05 12.49 -12.16
CA ALA A 141 5.08 13.52 -12.23
C ALA A 141 6.48 12.92 -12.06
N PHE A 142 6.62 11.94 -11.15
CA PHE A 142 7.88 11.24 -10.91
C PHE A 142 8.28 10.36 -12.10
N GLN A 143 7.36 9.56 -12.65
CA GLN A 143 7.63 8.70 -13.81
C GLN A 143 8.03 9.54 -15.03
N ALA A 144 7.30 10.62 -15.31
CA ALA A 144 7.64 11.53 -16.39
C ALA A 144 9.04 12.18 -16.20
N ALA A 145 9.39 12.55 -14.96
CA ALA A 145 10.72 13.09 -14.65
C ALA A 145 11.84 12.04 -14.85
N LEU A 146 11.58 10.78 -14.52
CA LEU A 146 12.49 9.66 -14.78
C LEU A 146 12.68 9.44 -16.29
N GLU A 147 11.61 9.38 -17.07
CA GLU A 147 11.65 9.14 -18.50
C GLU A 147 12.40 10.25 -19.25
N GLU A 148 12.21 11.51 -18.87
CA GLU A 148 12.96 12.63 -19.43
C GLU A 148 14.44 12.66 -19.01
N THR A 149 14.77 12.07 -17.85
CA THR A 149 16.15 12.00 -17.36
C THR A 149 16.87 10.80 -17.96
N MET A 150 16.15 9.70 -18.20
CA MET A 150 16.68 8.44 -18.68
C MET A 150 15.86 7.89 -19.86
N PRO A 151 15.83 8.57 -21.02
CA PRO A 151 14.99 8.16 -22.16
C PRO A 151 15.23 6.69 -22.57
N GLY A 152 14.15 5.89 -22.60
CA GLY A 152 14.18 4.46 -22.94
C GLY A 152 14.90 3.56 -21.93
N ARG A 153 15.26 4.09 -20.73
CA ARG A 153 15.94 3.35 -19.65
C ARG A 153 15.35 3.62 -18.26
N ALA A 154 14.26 4.38 -18.17
CA ALA A 154 13.56 4.65 -16.92
C ALA A 154 12.99 3.33 -16.37
N PRO A 155 13.13 3.06 -15.06
CA PRO A 155 12.46 1.93 -14.42
C PRO A 155 10.94 2.05 -14.54
N ALA A 156 10.28 1.00 -15.03
CA ALA A 156 8.82 0.93 -15.12
C ALA A 156 8.15 0.42 -13.82
N PHE A 157 8.92 0.34 -12.73
CA PHE A 157 8.47 -0.26 -11.47
C PHE A 157 7.13 0.28 -10.98
N LEU A 158 6.90 1.61 -11.06
CA LEU A 158 5.64 2.20 -10.59
C LEU A 158 4.45 1.72 -11.41
N GLU A 159 4.60 1.65 -12.72
CA GLU A 159 3.54 1.23 -13.65
C GLU A 159 3.28 -0.27 -13.54
N ASP A 160 4.36 -1.09 -13.50
CA ASP A 160 4.27 -2.54 -13.57
C ASP A 160 3.78 -3.18 -12.26
N VAL A 161 4.08 -2.58 -11.09
CA VAL A 161 3.79 -3.20 -9.79
C VAL A 161 2.74 -2.43 -9.00
N PRO A 162 3.01 -1.24 -8.40
CA PRO A 162 1.97 -0.53 -7.63
C PRO A 162 0.72 -0.21 -8.46
N HIS A 163 0.89 0.15 -9.72
CA HIS A 163 -0.19 0.52 -10.62
C HIS A 163 -0.53 -0.56 -11.67
N GLY A 164 0.01 -1.77 -11.51
CA GLY A 164 -0.23 -2.91 -12.41
C GLY A 164 -1.48 -3.74 -12.08
N TYR A 165 -2.10 -3.53 -10.90
CA TYR A 165 -3.26 -4.30 -10.44
C TYR A 165 -4.49 -3.39 -10.29
N THR A 166 -4.91 -2.78 -11.40
CA THR A 166 -5.94 -1.72 -11.45
C THR A 166 -7.29 -2.17 -12.01
N ASN A 167 -7.37 -3.38 -12.56
CA ASN A 167 -8.59 -3.89 -13.20
C ASN A 167 -9.51 -4.63 -12.22
N PRO A 168 -10.69 -4.09 -11.84
CA PRO A 168 -11.60 -4.74 -10.91
C PRO A 168 -12.09 -6.12 -11.36
N ALA A 169 -12.17 -6.36 -12.68
CA ALA A 169 -12.58 -7.67 -13.19
C ALA A 169 -11.49 -8.74 -12.96
N LEU A 170 -10.21 -8.37 -13.06
CA LEU A 170 -9.09 -9.24 -12.69
C LEU A 170 -9.10 -9.52 -11.19
N VAL A 171 -9.30 -8.48 -10.36
CA VAL A 171 -9.43 -8.64 -8.89
C VAL A 171 -10.56 -9.60 -8.53
N ALA A 172 -11.74 -9.44 -9.16
CA ALA A 172 -12.88 -10.32 -8.94
C ALA A 172 -12.58 -11.78 -9.35
N SER A 173 -11.83 -11.97 -10.45
CA SER A 173 -11.42 -13.29 -10.92
C SER A 173 -10.45 -13.96 -9.94
N ASP A 174 -9.44 -13.24 -9.45
CA ASP A 174 -8.46 -13.75 -8.48
C ASP A 174 -9.12 -14.11 -7.14
N LEU A 175 -10.04 -13.26 -6.65
CA LEU A 175 -10.86 -13.53 -5.46
C LEU A 175 -11.72 -14.80 -5.64
N ALA A 176 -12.39 -14.92 -6.80
CA ALA A 176 -13.25 -16.07 -7.09
C ALA A 176 -12.46 -17.39 -7.17
N ALA A 177 -11.23 -17.35 -7.73
CA ALA A 177 -10.32 -18.50 -7.77
C ALA A 177 -9.95 -19.00 -6.37
N ALA A 178 -9.88 -18.09 -5.39
CA ALA A 178 -9.61 -18.38 -3.98
C ALA A 178 -10.88 -18.71 -3.17
N GLY A 179 -12.07 -18.70 -3.77
CA GLY A 179 -13.34 -18.95 -3.07
C GLY A 179 -13.84 -17.78 -2.23
N LEU A 180 -13.44 -16.56 -2.59
CA LEU A 180 -13.99 -15.30 -2.10
C LEU A 180 -14.96 -14.72 -3.14
N THR A 181 -15.91 -13.92 -2.68
CA THR A 181 -16.86 -13.19 -3.53
C THR A 181 -16.65 -11.70 -3.32
N LEU A 182 -16.46 -10.96 -4.41
CA LEU A 182 -16.38 -9.50 -4.38
C LEU A 182 -17.76 -8.90 -4.14
N ASP A 183 -17.92 -8.10 -3.09
CA ASP A 183 -19.14 -7.37 -2.74
C ASP A 183 -19.18 -5.99 -3.40
N SER A 184 -18.07 -5.25 -3.29
CA SER A 184 -17.94 -3.92 -3.88
C SER A 184 -16.51 -3.62 -4.33
N ALA A 185 -16.41 -2.68 -5.30
CA ALA A 185 -15.18 -2.05 -5.75
C ALA A 185 -15.45 -0.54 -5.88
N ASP A 186 -15.02 0.22 -4.89
CA ASP A 186 -15.33 1.65 -4.77
C ASP A 186 -14.08 2.47 -5.14
N GLU A 187 -14.17 3.30 -6.16
CA GLU A 187 -13.11 4.24 -6.49
C GLU A 187 -13.10 5.39 -5.48
N VAL A 188 -11.92 5.69 -4.94
CA VAL A 188 -11.70 6.76 -3.95
C VAL A 188 -10.54 7.63 -4.43
N THR A 189 -10.79 8.93 -4.56
CA THR A 189 -9.77 9.92 -4.86
C THR A 189 -9.54 10.81 -3.65
N LEU A 190 -8.29 10.85 -3.17
CA LEU A 190 -7.87 11.66 -2.04
C LEU A 190 -6.65 12.50 -2.41
N ASP A 191 -6.52 13.65 -1.77
CA ASP A 191 -5.37 14.52 -1.94
C ASP A 191 -4.22 14.11 -1.01
N GLY A 192 -3.02 13.99 -1.59
CA GLY A 192 -1.79 13.99 -0.84
C GLY A 192 -1.22 15.39 -0.73
N VAL A 193 -0.73 15.76 0.45
CA VAL A 193 -0.08 17.05 0.69
C VAL A 193 1.35 16.80 1.14
N ALA A 194 2.31 17.35 0.38
CA ALA A 194 3.73 17.25 0.69
C ALA A 194 4.34 18.63 0.96
N VAL A 195 5.37 18.67 1.81
CA VAL A 195 6.08 19.92 2.15
C VAL A 195 6.79 20.51 0.92
N SER A 196 7.17 19.69 -0.05
CA SER A 196 7.73 20.10 -1.34
C SER A 196 7.76 18.94 -2.34
N ALA A 197 7.84 19.27 -3.62
CA ALA A 197 8.09 18.29 -4.69
C ALA A 197 9.43 17.54 -4.49
N ALA A 198 10.45 18.22 -3.99
CA ALA A 198 11.76 17.63 -3.68
C ALA A 198 11.66 16.56 -2.58
N SER A 199 10.81 16.76 -1.55
CA SER A 199 10.55 15.76 -0.52
C SER A 199 9.91 14.49 -1.11
N VAL A 200 8.92 14.65 -2.01
CA VAL A 200 8.29 13.54 -2.72
C VAL A 200 9.30 12.79 -3.60
N ALA A 201 10.10 13.53 -4.37
CA ALA A 201 11.17 12.94 -5.19
C ALA A 201 12.14 12.11 -4.34
N THR A 202 12.57 12.66 -3.19
CA THR A 202 13.43 11.93 -2.23
C THR A 202 12.76 10.65 -1.77
N GLY A 203 11.47 10.70 -1.43
CA GLY A 203 10.70 9.52 -1.03
C GLY A 203 10.72 8.40 -2.08
N PHE A 204 10.43 8.73 -3.33
CA PHE A 204 10.47 7.76 -4.43
C PHE A 204 11.89 7.23 -4.70
N LEU A 205 12.89 8.14 -4.74
CA LEU A 205 14.27 7.80 -5.09
C LEU A 205 15.02 7.01 -4.01
N THR A 206 14.54 7.00 -2.76
CA THR A 206 15.24 6.36 -1.64
C THR A 206 14.36 5.38 -0.85
N GLY A 207 13.03 5.52 -0.95
CA GLY A 207 12.06 4.71 -0.21
C GLY A 207 11.38 3.62 -1.04
N THR A 208 11.70 3.49 -2.33
CA THR A 208 11.11 2.48 -3.22
C THR A 208 12.20 1.64 -3.91
N PRO A 209 11.85 0.51 -4.55
CA PRO A 209 12.80 -0.30 -5.34
C PRO A 209 13.54 0.46 -6.45
N VAL A 210 13.07 1.64 -6.86
CA VAL A 210 13.80 2.52 -7.79
C VAL A 210 15.20 2.86 -7.27
N SER A 211 15.38 2.95 -5.93
CA SER A 211 16.69 3.20 -5.32
C SER A 211 17.73 2.15 -5.73
N ALA A 212 17.36 0.87 -5.68
CA ALA A 212 18.25 -0.24 -6.04
C ALA A 212 18.61 -0.22 -7.54
N ALA A 213 17.66 0.14 -8.41
CA ALA A 213 17.92 0.28 -9.84
C ALA A 213 18.90 1.44 -10.17
N LEU A 214 18.98 2.44 -9.30
CA LEU A 214 19.89 3.57 -9.46
C LEU A 214 21.25 3.35 -8.79
N GLU A 215 21.33 2.63 -7.67
CA GLU A 215 22.55 2.45 -6.88
C GLU A 215 23.70 1.80 -7.67
N ALA A 216 23.38 0.92 -8.62
CA ALA A 216 24.37 0.27 -9.48
C ALA A 216 24.94 1.18 -10.59
N ARG A 217 24.54 2.46 -10.66
CA ARG A 217 24.88 3.37 -11.75
C ARG A 217 25.88 4.42 -11.30
N GLU A 218 26.89 4.69 -12.13
CA GLU A 218 27.88 5.76 -11.91
C GLU A 218 27.26 7.16 -11.92
N ASP A 219 26.17 7.35 -12.72
CA ASP A 219 25.45 8.62 -12.87
C ASP A 219 24.28 8.80 -11.88
N ALA A 220 24.13 7.91 -10.87
CA ALA A 220 23.01 7.89 -9.92
C ALA A 220 22.74 9.26 -9.25
N GLN A 221 23.79 9.95 -8.82
CA GLN A 221 23.64 11.26 -8.16
C GLN A 221 23.11 12.33 -9.13
N SER A 222 23.58 12.34 -10.35
CA SER A 222 23.11 13.26 -11.41
C SER A 222 21.66 12.99 -11.78
N ILE A 223 21.27 11.71 -11.89
CA ILE A 223 19.88 11.30 -12.14
C ILE A 223 18.98 11.77 -11.00
N ARG A 224 19.36 11.52 -9.73
CA ARG A 224 18.57 11.96 -8.56
C ARG A 224 18.36 13.46 -8.56
N ALA A 225 19.40 14.26 -8.83
CA ALA A 225 19.32 15.71 -8.90
C ALA A 225 18.40 16.18 -10.05
N SER A 226 18.55 15.59 -11.24
CA SER A 226 17.72 15.92 -12.41
C SER A 226 16.24 15.60 -12.19
N VAL A 227 15.92 14.40 -11.67
CA VAL A 227 14.55 14.00 -11.36
C VAL A 227 13.93 14.94 -10.32
N THR A 228 14.65 15.27 -9.26
CA THR A 228 14.18 16.20 -8.23
C THR A 228 13.88 17.58 -8.80
N GLN A 229 14.77 18.12 -9.65
CA GLN A 229 14.56 19.41 -10.30
C GLN A 229 13.33 19.38 -11.20
N LYS A 230 13.19 18.34 -12.06
CA LYS A 230 12.03 18.20 -12.97
C LYS A 230 10.71 18.05 -12.23
N MET A 231 10.68 17.33 -11.10
CA MET A 231 9.50 17.28 -10.24
C MET A 231 9.15 18.65 -9.65
N THR A 232 10.18 19.41 -9.23
CA THR A 232 10.00 20.76 -8.69
C THR A 232 9.47 21.72 -9.78
N ASP A 233 9.98 21.61 -11.00
CA ASP A 233 9.52 22.43 -12.14
C ASP A 233 8.05 22.12 -12.50
N ARG A 234 7.61 20.86 -12.34
CA ARG A 234 6.21 20.44 -12.63
C ARG A 234 5.22 20.78 -11.53
N LEU A 235 5.61 20.56 -10.28
CA LEU A 235 4.69 20.61 -9.15
C LEU A 235 4.82 21.91 -8.35
N GLY A 236 5.95 22.62 -8.47
CA GLY A 236 6.26 23.81 -7.70
C GLY A 236 7.26 23.60 -6.58
N ALA A 237 7.87 24.70 -6.10
CA ALA A 237 8.95 24.68 -5.11
C ALA A 237 8.47 24.66 -3.65
N GLY A 238 7.22 25.03 -3.38
CA GLY A 238 6.63 25.06 -2.02
C GLY A 238 5.90 23.81 -1.65
N SER A 239 4.94 23.92 -0.73
CA SER A 239 4.01 22.83 -0.42
C SER A 239 3.20 22.50 -1.67
N VAL A 240 3.06 21.21 -1.95
CA VAL A 240 2.42 20.70 -3.15
C VAL A 240 1.30 19.74 -2.80
N THR A 241 0.21 19.80 -3.57
CA THR A 241 -0.96 18.92 -3.43
C THR A 241 -1.20 18.21 -4.76
N ALA A 242 -1.49 16.93 -4.70
CA ALA A 242 -1.90 16.18 -5.88
C ALA A 242 -2.93 15.11 -5.51
N ALA A 243 -3.91 14.94 -6.40
CA ALA A 243 -4.91 13.89 -6.29
C ALA A 243 -4.29 12.51 -6.55
N MET A 244 -4.77 11.52 -5.82
CA MET A 244 -4.38 10.12 -5.95
C MET A 244 -5.64 9.26 -5.90
N THR A 245 -5.79 8.35 -6.84
CA THR A 245 -6.94 7.45 -6.92
C THR A 245 -6.57 6.03 -6.54
N ALA A 246 -7.40 5.41 -5.73
CA ALA A 246 -7.34 4.00 -5.38
C ALA A 246 -8.72 3.36 -5.54
N THR A 247 -8.76 2.04 -5.69
CA THR A 247 -10.00 1.28 -5.57
C THR A 247 -10.00 0.52 -4.25
N VAL A 248 -11.05 0.68 -3.47
CA VAL A 248 -11.31 -0.08 -2.24
C VAL A 248 -12.24 -1.24 -2.55
N TYR A 249 -11.82 -2.44 -2.19
CA TYR A 249 -12.54 -3.68 -2.42
C TYR A 249 -13.04 -4.25 -1.10
N THR A 250 -14.27 -4.72 -1.11
CA THR A 250 -14.81 -5.54 -0.02
C THR A 250 -15.20 -6.89 -0.58
N ALA A 251 -14.78 -7.96 0.07
CA ALA A 251 -15.10 -9.33 -0.31
C ALA A 251 -15.47 -10.16 0.92
N HIS A 252 -16.18 -11.26 0.71
CA HIS A 252 -16.52 -12.22 1.75
C HIS A 252 -16.22 -13.65 1.33
N ARG A 253 -16.14 -14.54 2.31
CA ARG A 253 -15.97 -15.96 2.10
C ARG A 253 -17.23 -16.55 1.41
N ARG A 254 -17.04 -17.26 0.29
CA ARG A 254 -18.12 -18.04 -0.34
C ARG A 254 -18.51 -19.21 0.58
N GLU A 255 -19.80 -19.41 0.80
CA GLU A 255 -20.34 -20.55 1.55
C GLU A 255 -20.03 -21.90 0.90
#